data_c3e669968cdbc3fa93b73c7d878dbd48
#
_entry.id   c3e669968cdbc3fa93b73c7d878dbd48
#
_cell.length_a   1.000
_cell.length_b   1.000
_cell.length_c   1.000
_cell.angle_alpha   90.00
_cell.angle_beta   90.00
_cell.angle_gamma   90.00
#
_symmetry.space_group_name_H-M   'P 1'
#
loop_
_entity.id
_entity.type
_entity.pdbx_description
1 polymer ?
#
loop_
_entity_poly.entity_id
_entity_poly.type
_entity_poly.pdbx_seq_one_letter_code
_entity_poly.pdbx_strand_id
1 'polypeptide(L)'
;MLFKISPCFIIASSVLHFTFTAFIYLTKEYRERLSEMIEERGQKISLGASENTKRFFYNGILLTALGISMRTVSLFFNAFITRTIGAEGVGLYTVVNTVYGFSVTFATAGISLTVTRLVASARGEGREESVPRILSGAILYALCFSTVAALVLYFGAGSFAAAVLDDIRAASSLRILAPSLVPLSLISVFSGYFIGIKKVARNAITQVIGQSFKICATVWLCHNAAPLGVEKSAMMLSLGTTVTEIVCFIVIFFEFLLERRGARGGRGADIVSVAKVAAPLGISAYIRQALLTIEHIIIPKRLRVYGSSHGEALSAYGTLHGMALPMILYPMVTLSSFSGLLVPEFAERESADDKAGMRRLAERAFATTLVYAVLSAALLFVFSEELGYVVYKSRDAGTYIAALASVVPIMYLDHVTDSVLKGIGEQVYSMWVNITDSLLSIFLVWLLIPKMGIMGYAVCIIAMEAYNFTLSLIRLCKRIRFRIPMLASVVFPAASALVSGFLVKRLFISAGRETSPLWLALEIIFALCVFAGSYRGVMLIYDGARIKIKKHSASY
;
A
#
# COMPACT_ATOMS: atom_id res chain seq x y z
N MET A 1 -10.27 28.65 4.54
CA MET A 1 -9.42 27.75 3.75
C MET A 1 -9.67 26.26 4.08
N LEU A 2 -9.85 25.88 5.33
CA LEU A 2 -10.30 24.54 5.77
C LEU A 2 -11.67 24.13 5.17
N PHE A 3 -12.58 25.07 4.90
CA PHE A 3 -13.88 24.81 4.26
C PHE A 3 -13.81 24.36 2.78
N LYS A 4 -12.72 24.61 2.05
CA LYS A 4 -12.53 24.09 0.67
C LYS A 4 -12.02 22.65 0.62
N ILE A 5 -11.54 22.11 1.75
CA ILE A 5 -11.12 20.71 1.88
C ILE A 5 -12.33 19.81 2.26
N SER A 6 -13.36 20.40 2.84
CA SER A 6 -14.57 19.73 3.32
C SER A 6 -15.27 18.80 2.30
N PRO A 7 -15.48 19.17 1.03
CA PRO A 7 -16.18 18.30 0.08
C PRO A 7 -15.39 17.03 -0.29
N CYS A 8 -14.06 17.16 -0.39
CA CYS A 8 -13.19 16.01 -0.66
C CYS A 8 -13.15 15.06 0.54
N PHE A 9 -13.20 15.59 1.76
CA PHE A 9 -13.25 14.78 2.99
C PHE A 9 -14.54 13.96 3.08
N ILE A 10 -15.66 14.50 2.57
CA ILE A 10 -16.96 13.82 2.52
C ILE A 10 -16.92 12.63 1.56
N ILE A 11 -16.29 12.77 0.37
CA ILE A 11 -16.12 11.65 -0.59
C ILE A 11 -15.33 10.52 0.06
N ALA A 12 -14.20 10.86 0.68
CA ALA A 12 -13.36 9.87 1.35
C ALA A 12 -14.07 9.19 2.50
N SER A 13 -14.75 9.97 3.32
CA SER A 13 -15.54 9.43 4.44
C SER A 13 -16.66 8.52 3.93
N SER A 14 -17.30 8.86 2.83
CA SER A 14 -18.41 8.09 2.26
C SER A 14 -17.94 6.80 1.57
N VAL A 15 -16.88 6.87 0.76
CA VAL A 15 -16.24 5.68 0.18
C VAL A 15 -15.64 4.80 1.29
N LEU A 16 -15.06 5.44 2.32
CA LEU A 16 -14.53 4.76 3.49
C LEU A 16 -15.62 4.06 4.31
N HIS A 17 -16.72 4.77 4.56
CA HIS A 17 -17.84 4.22 5.34
C HIS A 17 -18.44 3.02 4.62
N PHE A 18 -18.53 3.06 3.30
CA PHE A 18 -19.10 1.96 2.53
C PHE A 18 -18.13 0.79 2.36
N THR A 19 -16.85 1.04 2.07
CA THR A 19 -15.83 -0.04 2.04
C THR A 19 -15.68 -0.68 3.41
N PHE A 20 -15.80 0.11 4.48
CA PHE A 20 -15.83 -0.38 5.86
C PHE A 20 -17.13 -1.14 6.18
N THR A 21 -18.27 -0.66 5.70
CA THR A 21 -19.56 -1.34 5.88
C THR A 21 -19.64 -2.64 5.06
N ALA A 22 -19.16 -2.65 3.81
CA ALA A 22 -19.03 -3.87 3.02
C ALA A 22 -18.05 -4.86 3.66
N PHE A 23 -16.94 -4.36 4.19
CA PHE A 23 -15.97 -5.16 4.95
C PHE A 23 -16.56 -5.69 6.26
N ILE A 24 -17.32 -4.88 7.01
CA ILE A 24 -18.05 -5.33 8.22
C ILE A 24 -19.11 -6.37 7.86
N TYR A 25 -19.82 -6.21 6.75
CA TYR A 25 -20.83 -7.17 6.31
C TYR A 25 -20.20 -8.52 5.93
N LEU A 26 -19.09 -8.48 5.19
CA LEU A 26 -18.29 -9.66 4.86
C LEU A 26 -17.66 -10.31 6.10
N THR A 27 -17.19 -9.50 7.06
CA THR A 27 -16.64 -10.00 8.33
C THR A 27 -17.72 -10.45 9.30
N LYS A 28 -18.96 -9.92 9.23
CA LYS A 28 -20.09 -10.38 10.03
C LYS A 28 -20.55 -11.76 9.57
N GLU A 29 -20.67 -11.98 8.28
CA GLU A 29 -20.95 -13.31 7.71
C GLU A 29 -19.82 -14.31 8.02
N TYR A 30 -18.57 -13.87 7.97
CA TYR A 30 -17.41 -14.64 8.40
C TYR A 30 -17.46 -14.97 9.91
N ARG A 31 -17.88 -14.02 10.74
CA ARG A 31 -18.00 -14.17 12.20
C ARG A 31 -19.15 -15.12 12.57
N GLU A 32 -20.30 -15.03 11.93
CA GLU A 32 -21.43 -15.92 12.16
C GLU A 32 -21.08 -17.38 11.79
N ARG A 33 -20.41 -17.57 10.66
CA ARG A 33 -19.90 -18.89 10.26
C ARG A 33 -18.70 -19.38 11.08
N LEU A 34 -17.88 -18.48 11.63
CA LEU A 34 -16.80 -18.85 12.56
C LEU A 34 -17.38 -19.30 13.91
N SER A 35 -18.45 -18.65 14.39
CA SER A 35 -19.16 -19.10 15.60
C SER A 35 -19.82 -20.46 15.42
N GLU A 36 -20.42 -20.73 14.26
CA GLU A 36 -20.96 -22.05 13.89
C GLU A 36 -19.87 -23.14 13.84
N MET A 37 -18.69 -22.83 13.29
CA MET A 37 -17.56 -23.78 13.26
C MET A 37 -16.92 -24.03 14.64
N ILE A 38 -16.97 -23.05 15.55
CA ILE A 38 -16.50 -23.19 16.94
C ILE A 38 -17.49 -24.05 17.74
N GLU A 39 -18.78 -23.90 17.50
CA GLU A 39 -19.83 -24.73 18.09
C GLU A 39 -19.77 -26.20 17.61
N GLU A 40 -19.53 -26.42 16.31
CA GLU A 40 -19.38 -27.78 15.75
C GLU A 40 -18.13 -28.52 16.28
N ARG A 41 -17.09 -27.83 16.73
CA ARG A 41 -15.87 -28.48 17.27
C ARG A 41 -15.93 -28.82 18.76
N GLY A 42 -16.99 -28.48 19.48
CA GLY A 42 -17.21 -28.92 20.87
C GLY A 42 -16.09 -28.53 21.88
N GLN A 43 -15.21 -27.60 21.54
CA GLN A 43 -14.14 -27.13 22.44
C GLN A 43 -14.63 -25.95 23.26
N LYS A 44 -14.96 -26.23 24.53
CA LYS A 44 -15.05 -25.19 25.59
C LYS A 44 -13.71 -24.48 25.74
N ILE A 45 -13.53 -23.39 25.00
CA ILE A 45 -12.42 -22.46 25.25
C ILE A 45 -12.71 -21.77 26.58
N SER A 46 -11.80 -21.91 27.53
CA SER A 46 -11.91 -21.31 28.86
C SER A 46 -12.14 -19.80 28.78
N LEU A 47 -13.00 -19.25 29.64
CA LEU A 47 -13.42 -17.85 29.70
C LEU A 47 -12.25 -16.81 29.74
N GLY A 48 -11.05 -17.20 30.15
CA GLY A 48 -9.86 -16.36 30.17
C GLY A 48 -9.21 -16.12 28.80
N ALA A 49 -9.32 -17.05 27.86
CA ALA A 49 -8.84 -16.88 26.48
C ALA A 49 -9.72 -15.91 25.67
N SER A 50 -11.00 -15.77 26.04
CA SER A 50 -11.97 -14.89 25.39
C SER A 50 -11.65 -13.40 25.52
N GLU A 51 -11.10 -12.92 26.63
CA GLU A 51 -10.88 -11.48 26.86
C GLU A 51 -9.62 -10.98 26.17
N ASN A 52 -8.55 -11.77 26.15
CA ASN A 52 -7.34 -11.48 25.40
C ASN A 52 -7.59 -11.55 23.88
N THR A 53 -8.40 -12.49 23.42
CA THR A 53 -8.80 -12.62 22.02
C THR A 53 -9.68 -11.43 21.58
N LYS A 54 -10.62 -10.98 22.42
CA LYS A 54 -11.44 -9.79 22.16
C LYS A 54 -10.58 -8.51 22.08
N ARG A 55 -9.63 -8.34 23.00
CA ARG A 55 -8.69 -7.20 22.98
C ARG A 55 -7.79 -7.22 21.73
N PHE A 56 -7.29 -8.38 21.34
CA PHE A 56 -6.49 -8.53 20.11
C PHE A 56 -7.31 -8.15 18.86
N PHE A 57 -8.54 -8.63 18.77
CA PHE A 57 -9.45 -8.31 17.66
C PHE A 57 -9.82 -6.82 17.63
N TYR A 58 -10.15 -6.23 18.78
CA TYR A 58 -10.45 -4.80 18.90
C TYR A 58 -9.25 -3.93 18.48
N ASN A 59 -8.05 -4.26 18.96
CA ASN A 59 -6.83 -3.56 18.56
C ASN A 59 -6.53 -3.73 17.06
N GLY A 60 -6.77 -4.89 16.49
CA GLY A 60 -6.64 -5.15 15.06
C GLY A 60 -7.60 -4.29 14.23
N ILE A 61 -8.88 -4.21 14.61
CA ILE A 61 -9.88 -3.37 13.94
C ILE A 61 -9.51 -1.89 14.07
N LEU A 62 -9.11 -1.45 15.25
CA LEU A 62 -8.71 -0.05 15.50
C LEU A 62 -7.50 0.35 14.64
N LEU A 63 -6.46 -0.50 14.58
CA LEU A 63 -5.28 -0.26 13.75
C LEU A 63 -5.62 -0.27 12.25
N THR A 64 -6.53 -1.14 11.83
CA THR A 64 -7.02 -1.17 10.45
C THR A 64 -7.78 0.10 10.10
N ALA A 65 -8.72 0.52 10.95
CA ALA A 65 -9.48 1.75 10.76
C ALA A 65 -8.57 2.99 10.72
N LEU A 66 -7.56 3.03 11.59
CA LEU A 66 -6.54 4.08 11.60
C LEU A 66 -5.72 4.07 10.31
N GLY A 67 -5.27 2.90 9.85
CA GLY A 67 -4.52 2.75 8.59
C GLY A 67 -5.31 3.22 7.36
N ILE A 68 -6.59 2.86 7.29
CA ILE A 68 -7.50 3.32 6.23
C ILE A 68 -7.69 4.85 6.29
N SER A 69 -7.94 5.39 7.48
CA SER A 69 -8.09 6.84 7.68
C SER A 69 -6.84 7.60 7.25
N MET A 70 -5.66 7.12 7.64
CA MET A 70 -4.38 7.71 7.25
C MET A 70 -4.16 7.66 5.74
N ARG A 71 -4.52 6.56 5.08
CA ARG A 71 -4.39 6.44 3.63
C ARG A 71 -5.34 7.37 2.88
N THR A 72 -6.55 7.52 3.40
CA THR A 72 -7.53 8.48 2.89
C THR A 72 -6.99 9.91 2.95
N VAL A 73 -6.49 10.30 4.11
CA VAL A 73 -5.88 11.62 4.31
C VAL A 73 -4.69 11.80 3.36
N SER A 74 -3.86 10.78 3.18
CA SER A 74 -2.72 10.82 2.23
C SER A 74 -3.17 10.99 0.77
N LEU A 75 -4.27 10.37 0.36
CA LEU A 75 -4.81 10.53 -0.99
C LEU A 75 -5.23 11.99 -1.25
N PHE A 76 -5.97 12.59 -0.32
CA PHE A 76 -6.38 14.00 -0.45
C PHE A 76 -5.21 14.97 -0.37
N PHE A 77 -4.25 14.66 0.48
CA PHE A 77 -3.02 15.42 0.54
C PHE A 77 -2.26 15.38 -0.80
N ASN A 78 -2.16 14.20 -1.42
CA ASN A 78 -1.56 14.06 -2.74
C ASN A 78 -2.34 14.82 -3.82
N ALA A 79 -3.67 14.75 -3.78
CA ALA A 79 -4.52 15.54 -4.68
C ALA A 79 -4.34 17.06 -4.48
N PHE A 80 -4.20 17.53 -3.23
CA PHE A 80 -3.90 18.92 -2.93
C PHE A 80 -2.55 19.35 -3.50
N ILE A 81 -1.50 18.56 -3.26
CA ILE A 81 -0.16 18.80 -3.81
C ILE A 81 -0.25 18.93 -5.34
N THR A 82 -0.85 17.95 -5.99
CA THR A 82 -0.97 17.89 -7.45
C THR A 82 -1.65 19.13 -8.03
N ARG A 83 -2.72 19.59 -7.40
CA ARG A 83 -3.43 20.82 -7.82
C ARG A 83 -2.61 22.08 -7.61
N THR A 84 -1.72 22.08 -6.64
CA THR A 84 -0.93 23.25 -6.26
C THR A 84 0.33 23.41 -7.12
N ILE A 85 1.05 22.30 -7.38
CA ILE A 85 2.34 22.32 -8.09
C ILE A 85 2.27 21.82 -9.53
N GLY A 86 1.11 21.31 -9.95
CA GLY A 86 0.89 20.78 -11.31
C GLY A 86 1.54 19.41 -11.55
N ALA A 87 1.24 18.83 -12.72
CA ALA A 87 1.69 17.48 -13.08
C ALA A 87 3.21 17.38 -13.25
N GLU A 88 3.87 18.40 -13.84
CA GLU A 88 5.33 18.45 -13.99
C GLU A 88 6.03 18.49 -12.63
N GLY A 89 5.52 19.31 -11.68
CA GLY A 89 6.06 19.40 -10.33
C GLY A 89 5.93 18.10 -9.56
N VAL A 90 4.79 17.41 -9.71
CA VAL A 90 4.59 16.07 -9.14
C VAL A 90 5.53 15.06 -9.78
N GLY A 91 5.74 15.12 -11.10
CA GLY A 91 6.69 14.27 -11.81
C GLY A 91 8.12 14.44 -11.30
N LEU A 92 8.60 15.69 -11.21
CA LEU A 92 9.92 16.00 -10.66
C LEU A 92 10.07 15.48 -9.22
N TYR A 93 9.09 15.75 -8.37
CA TYR A 93 9.10 15.26 -6.97
C TYR A 93 9.08 13.73 -6.88
N THR A 94 8.34 13.05 -7.76
CA THR A 94 8.28 11.59 -7.80
C THR A 94 9.64 11.00 -8.20
N VAL A 95 10.31 11.56 -9.20
CA VAL A 95 11.66 11.13 -9.62
C VAL A 95 12.70 11.40 -8.53
N VAL A 96 12.64 12.54 -7.85
CA VAL A 96 13.47 12.84 -6.67
C VAL A 96 13.26 11.80 -5.57
N ASN A 97 11.98 11.49 -5.25
CA ASN A 97 11.64 10.49 -4.25
C ASN A 97 12.11 9.08 -4.61
N THR A 98 12.30 8.77 -5.88
CA THR A 98 12.83 7.47 -6.31
C THR A 98 14.29 7.29 -5.87
N VAL A 99 15.15 8.31 -6.08
CA VAL A 99 16.55 8.31 -5.62
C VAL A 99 16.61 8.37 -4.09
N TYR A 100 15.80 9.23 -3.49
CA TYR A 100 15.68 9.30 -2.03
C TYR A 100 15.22 7.97 -1.43
N GLY A 101 14.25 7.28 -2.04
CA GLY A 101 13.76 5.96 -1.61
C GLY A 101 14.84 4.88 -1.59
N PHE A 102 15.76 4.91 -2.57
CA PHE A 102 16.94 4.04 -2.53
C PHE A 102 17.83 4.35 -1.33
N SER A 103 18.11 5.64 -1.10
CA SER A 103 18.92 6.10 0.05
C SER A 103 18.25 5.76 1.40
N VAL A 104 16.93 5.89 1.49
CA VAL A 104 16.12 5.46 2.66
C VAL A 104 16.27 3.96 2.88
N THR A 105 16.12 3.16 1.83
CA THR A 105 16.26 1.70 1.94
C THR A 105 17.67 1.33 2.40
N PHE A 106 18.70 1.97 1.85
CA PHE A 106 20.09 1.74 2.28
C PHE A 106 20.30 2.09 3.76
N ALA A 107 19.70 3.18 4.23
CA ALA A 107 19.82 3.64 5.61
C ALA A 107 19.02 2.80 6.62
N THR A 108 17.90 2.17 6.22
CA THR A 108 16.91 1.59 7.15
C THR A 108 16.65 0.10 6.97
N ALA A 109 17.09 -0.51 5.84
CA ALA A 109 16.71 -1.88 5.52
C ALA A 109 17.16 -2.89 6.58
N GLY A 110 16.22 -3.72 6.98
CA GLY A 110 16.44 -4.79 7.96
C GLY A 110 16.51 -4.33 9.42
N ILE A 111 16.70 -3.03 9.72
CA ILE A 111 16.92 -2.55 11.09
C ILE A 111 15.69 -2.79 11.99
N SER A 112 14.51 -2.30 11.57
CA SER A 112 13.30 -2.41 12.39
C SER A 112 12.94 -3.87 12.69
N LEU A 113 12.99 -4.75 11.68
CA LEU A 113 12.70 -6.17 11.85
C LEU A 113 13.76 -6.87 12.72
N THR A 114 15.03 -6.51 12.55
CA THR A 114 16.13 -7.03 13.37
C THR A 114 15.96 -6.69 14.85
N VAL A 115 15.69 -5.41 15.15
CA VAL A 115 15.46 -4.95 16.52
C VAL A 115 14.24 -5.63 17.11
N THR A 116 13.13 -5.70 16.35
CA THR A 116 11.92 -6.40 16.79
C THR A 116 12.21 -7.83 17.17
N ARG A 117 12.93 -8.58 16.32
CA ARG A 117 13.26 -9.98 16.56
C ARG A 117 14.19 -10.17 17.77
N LEU A 118 15.28 -9.41 17.83
CA LEU A 118 16.27 -9.54 18.91
C LEU A 118 15.70 -9.13 20.27
N VAL A 119 14.91 -8.04 20.32
CA VAL A 119 14.27 -7.60 21.57
C VAL A 119 13.19 -8.59 22.01
N ALA A 120 12.36 -9.11 21.10
CA ALA A 120 11.34 -10.10 21.43
C ALA A 120 11.96 -11.41 21.93
N SER A 121 13.05 -11.90 21.27
CA SER A 121 13.81 -13.08 21.70
C SER A 121 14.44 -12.89 23.09
N ALA A 122 15.13 -11.76 23.31
CA ALA A 122 15.74 -11.44 24.59
C ALA A 122 14.73 -11.42 25.75
N ARG A 123 13.54 -10.89 25.52
CA ARG A 123 12.46 -10.89 26.52
C ARG A 123 11.85 -12.27 26.72
N GLY A 124 11.66 -13.03 25.64
CA GLY A 124 11.13 -14.40 25.71
C GLY A 124 12.04 -15.36 26.48
N GLU A 125 13.35 -15.12 26.43
CA GLU A 125 14.37 -15.89 27.14
C GLU A 125 14.67 -15.32 28.54
N GLY A 126 13.98 -14.29 29.00
CA GLY A 126 14.22 -13.64 30.31
C GLY A 126 15.50 -12.81 30.38
N ARG A 127 16.18 -12.55 29.26
CA ARG A 127 17.43 -11.78 29.15
C ARG A 127 17.19 -10.29 28.93
N GLU A 128 16.29 -9.66 29.69
CA GLU A 128 15.93 -8.25 29.52
C GLU A 128 17.13 -7.28 29.66
N GLU A 129 18.15 -7.67 30.43
CA GLU A 129 19.42 -6.91 30.61
C GLU A 129 20.21 -6.76 29.29
N SER A 130 19.97 -7.61 28.29
CA SER A 130 20.62 -7.53 26.98
C SER A 130 19.97 -6.49 26.05
N VAL A 131 18.71 -6.09 26.30
CA VAL A 131 17.96 -5.15 25.46
C VAL A 131 18.68 -3.81 25.25
N PRO A 132 19.26 -3.17 26.28
CA PRO A 132 20.02 -1.92 26.07
C PRO A 132 21.25 -2.10 25.18
N ARG A 133 21.93 -3.25 25.24
CA ARG A 133 23.10 -3.55 24.37
C ARG A 133 22.67 -3.74 22.92
N ILE A 134 21.56 -4.45 22.68
CA ILE A 134 20.96 -4.63 21.35
C ILE A 134 20.59 -3.26 20.77
N LEU A 135 19.92 -2.41 21.56
CA LEU A 135 19.52 -1.07 21.11
C LEU A 135 20.73 -0.18 20.81
N SER A 136 21.75 -0.18 21.66
CA SER A 136 22.99 0.59 21.43
C SER A 136 23.70 0.11 20.15
N GLY A 137 23.74 -1.21 19.91
CA GLY A 137 24.28 -1.78 18.69
C GLY A 137 23.47 -1.40 17.45
N ALA A 138 22.14 -1.42 17.55
CA ALA A 138 21.24 -1.03 16.48
C ALA A 138 21.32 0.49 16.15
N ILE A 139 21.42 1.33 17.17
CA ILE A 139 21.62 2.78 17.00
C ILE A 139 22.95 3.05 16.30
N LEU A 140 24.05 2.39 16.73
CA LEU A 140 25.35 2.58 16.09
C LEU A 140 25.35 2.10 14.63
N TYR A 141 24.77 0.93 14.37
CA TYR A 141 24.58 0.41 13.01
C TYR A 141 23.76 1.39 12.14
N ALA A 142 22.62 1.86 12.66
CA ALA A 142 21.74 2.81 11.97
C ALA A 142 22.46 4.13 11.67
N LEU A 143 23.18 4.69 12.64
CA LEU A 143 23.95 5.92 12.46
C LEU A 143 25.05 5.77 11.40
N CYS A 144 25.80 4.66 11.40
CA CYS A 144 26.83 4.41 10.39
C CYS A 144 26.25 4.41 8.98
N PHE A 145 25.23 3.58 8.72
CA PHE A 145 24.65 3.47 7.38
C PHE A 145 23.90 4.73 6.95
N SER A 146 23.14 5.35 7.83
CA SER A 146 22.37 6.55 7.49
C SER A 146 23.26 7.79 7.29
N THR A 147 24.34 7.92 8.06
CA THR A 147 25.30 9.02 7.87
C THR A 147 26.02 8.87 6.53
N VAL A 148 26.47 7.67 6.17
CA VAL A 148 27.06 7.41 4.86
C VAL A 148 26.06 7.73 3.75
N ALA A 149 24.82 7.23 3.85
CA ALA A 149 23.78 7.53 2.87
C ALA A 149 23.51 9.03 2.75
N ALA A 150 23.42 9.74 3.88
CA ALA A 150 23.18 11.19 3.90
C ALA A 150 24.32 11.97 3.26
N LEU A 151 25.58 11.64 3.57
CA LEU A 151 26.75 12.29 2.96
C LEU A 151 26.83 12.03 1.47
N VAL A 152 26.64 10.77 1.03
CA VAL A 152 26.62 10.40 -0.39
C VAL A 152 25.52 11.15 -1.14
N LEU A 153 24.31 11.21 -0.56
CA LEU A 153 23.19 11.90 -1.18
C LEU A 153 23.41 13.42 -1.20
N TYR A 154 23.93 14.02 -0.14
CA TYR A 154 24.15 15.47 -0.04
C TYR A 154 25.23 15.96 -1.00
N PHE A 155 26.42 15.36 -0.96
CA PHE A 155 27.53 15.75 -1.83
C PHE A 155 27.34 15.26 -3.27
N GLY A 156 26.73 14.09 -3.46
CA GLY A 156 26.42 13.53 -4.76
C GLY A 156 25.17 14.11 -5.44
N ALA A 157 24.38 14.96 -4.76
CA ALA A 157 23.10 15.45 -5.26
C ALA A 157 23.18 16.07 -6.67
N GLY A 158 24.22 16.87 -6.95
CA GLY A 158 24.44 17.47 -8.26
C GLY A 158 24.71 16.42 -9.34
N SER A 159 25.56 15.45 -9.05
CA SER A 159 25.89 14.35 -9.97
C SER A 159 24.68 13.44 -10.20
N PHE A 160 23.92 13.11 -9.16
CA PHE A 160 22.69 12.34 -9.30
C PHE A 160 21.63 13.08 -10.13
N ALA A 161 21.45 14.38 -9.88
CA ALA A 161 20.53 15.20 -10.63
C ALA A 161 20.91 15.31 -12.12
N ALA A 162 22.17 15.57 -12.42
CA ALA A 162 22.64 15.75 -13.80
C ALA A 162 22.77 14.40 -14.55
N ALA A 163 23.48 13.42 -13.98
CA ALA A 163 23.81 12.18 -14.70
C ALA A 163 22.72 11.11 -14.62
N VAL A 164 22.02 11.02 -13.47
CA VAL A 164 21.02 9.96 -13.23
C VAL A 164 19.63 10.44 -13.60
N LEU A 165 19.20 11.60 -13.11
CA LEU A 165 17.85 12.13 -13.34
C LEU A 165 17.75 12.97 -14.62
N ASP A 166 18.88 13.48 -15.11
CA ASP A 166 18.97 14.38 -16.26
C ASP A 166 18.12 15.65 -16.08
N ASP A 167 17.99 16.09 -14.82
CA ASP A 167 17.31 17.32 -14.42
C ASP A 167 18.01 17.94 -13.20
N ILE A 168 18.78 19.00 -13.44
CA ILE A 168 19.56 19.68 -12.40
C ILE A 168 18.67 20.29 -11.29
N ARG A 169 17.39 20.57 -11.59
CA ARG A 169 16.42 21.12 -10.63
C ARG A 169 16.19 20.17 -9.44
N ALA A 170 16.44 18.86 -9.64
CA ALA A 170 16.34 17.85 -8.58
C ALA A 170 17.42 17.98 -7.49
N ALA A 171 18.58 18.60 -7.79
CA ALA A 171 19.73 18.66 -6.89
C ALA A 171 19.39 19.35 -5.55
N SER A 172 18.66 20.45 -5.60
CA SER A 172 18.25 21.22 -4.40
C SER A 172 17.36 20.38 -3.49
N SER A 173 16.41 19.64 -4.08
CA SER A 173 15.49 18.75 -3.36
C SER A 173 16.23 17.57 -2.71
N LEU A 174 17.19 16.94 -3.41
CA LEU A 174 18.00 15.84 -2.88
C LEU A 174 18.89 16.29 -1.70
N ARG A 175 19.50 17.49 -1.79
CA ARG A 175 20.29 18.05 -0.67
C ARG A 175 19.45 18.29 0.57
N ILE A 176 18.21 18.76 0.41
CA ILE A 176 17.28 18.99 1.53
C ILE A 176 16.81 17.68 2.16
N LEU A 177 16.62 16.64 1.35
CA LEU A 177 16.19 15.32 1.84
C LEU A 177 17.33 14.55 2.54
N ALA A 178 18.59 14.79 2.20
CA ALA A 178 19.71 14.04 2.73
C ALA A 178 19.80 14.02 4.28
N PRO A 179 19.64 15.14 5.00
CA PRO A 179 19.69 15.14 6.47
C PRO A 179 18.58 14.32 7.13
N SER A 180 17.43 14.08 6.46
CA SER A 180 16.33 13.31 7.01
C SER A 180 16.63 11.82 7.17
N LEU A 181 17.64 11.29 6.48
CA LEU A 181 18.01 9.88 6.53
C LEU A 181 18.45 9.42 7.92
N VAL A 182 19.12 10.31 8.67
CA VAL A 182 19.58 9.98 10.03
C VAL A 182 18.40 9.84 11.00
N PRO A 183 17.51 10.84 11.17
CA PRO A 183 16.35 10.68 12.03
C PRO A 183 15.45 9.52 11.59
N LEU A 184 15.26 9.31 10.29
CA LEU A 184 14.43 8.21 9.76
C LEU A 184 14.97 6.82 10.14
N SER A 185 16.29 6.64 10.08
CA SER A 185 16.90 5.37 10.50
C SER A 185 16.77 5.12 12.00
N LEU A 186 16.89 6.16 12.82
CA LEU A 186 16.65 6.07 14.26
C LEU A 186 15.18 5.80 14.60
N ILE A 187 14.23 6.40 13.87
CA ILE A 187 12.80 6.05 13.96
C ILE A 187 12.61 4.54 13.72
N SER A 188 13.31 3.97 12.74
CA SER A 188 13.24 2.53 12.45
C SER A 188 13.74 1.67 13.60
N VAL A 189 14.77 2.09 14.33
CA VAL A 189 15.27 1.40 15.54
C VAL A 189 14.21 1.43 16.66
N PHE A 190 13.70 2.62 17.00
CA PHE A 190 12.73 2.76 18.10
C PHE A 190 11.38 2.12 17.76
N SER A 191 10.94 2.20 16.51
CA SER A 191 9.75 1.49 16.03
C SER A 191 9.91 -0.02 16.21
N GLY A 192 11.06 -0.58 15.81
CA GLY A 192 11.38 -1.98 16.04
C GLY A 192 11.37 -2.37 17.51
N TYR A 193 11.88 -1.52 18.40
CA TYR A 193 11.81 -1.71 19.83
C TYR A 193 10.37 -1.77 20.34
N PHE A 194 9.52 -0.79 20.00
CA PHE A 194 8.13 -0.76 20.45
C PHE A 194 7.32 -1.96 19.95
N ILE A 195 7.58 -2.41 18.71
CA ILE A 195 6.96 -3.62 18.18
C ILE A 195 7.44 -4.85 18.97
N GLY A 196 8.76 -4.96 19.24
CA GLY A 196 9.36 -6.05 20.00
C GLY A 196 8.84 -6.19 21.43
N ILE A 197 8.52 -5.08 22.09
CA ILE A 197 7.88 -5.07 23.42
C ILE A 197 6.35 -5.12 23.37
N LYS A 198 5.75 -5.35 22.18
CA LYS A 198 4.29 -5.42 21.95
C LYS A 198 3.52 -4.12 22.23
N LYS A 199 4.18 -2.96 22.24
CA LYS A 199 3.56 -1.63 22.40
C LYS A 199 3.35 -0.93 21.06
N VAL A 200 2.71 -1.61 20.11
CA VAL A 200 2.50 -1.14 18.73
C VAL A 200 1.74 0.19 18.65
N ALA A 201 0.87 0.48 19.62
CA ALA A 201 0.10 1.71 19.67
C ALA A 201 0.99 2.97 19.70
N ARG A 202 2.16 2.94 20.35
CA ARG A 202 3.10 4.06 20.37
C ARG A 202 3.64 4.38 18.98
N ASN A 203 4.03 3.35 18.23
CA ASN A 203 4.43 3.54 16.85
C ASN A 203 3.30 4.13 15.99
N ALA A 204 2.05 3.72 16.21
CA ALA A 204 0.90 4.29 15.52
C ALA A 204 0.68 5.78 15.86
N ILE A 205 0.85 6.18 17.12
CA ILE A 205 0.75 7.59 17.55
C ILE A 205 1.80 8.45 16.84
N THR A 206 3.06 7.99 16.79
CA THR A 206 4.12 8.69 16.06
C THR A 206 3.76 8.88 14.58
N GLN A 207 3.21 7.85 13.92
CA GLN A 207 2.78 7.94 12.52
C GLN A 207 1.64 8.96 12.32
N VAL A 208 0.65 8.98 13.22
CA VAL A 208 -0.47 9.96 13.16
C VAL A 208 0.03 11.38 13.31
N ILE A 209 0.86 11.64 14.32
CA ILE A 209 1.45 12.96 14.56
C ILE A 209 2.28 13.39 13.37
N GLY A 210 3.15 12.50 12.86
CA GLY A 210 3.97 12.75 11.69
C GLY A 210 3.15 13.10 10.45
N GLN A 211 2.12 12.31 10.14
CA GLN A 211 1.27 12.58 8.99
C GLN A 211 0.50 13.91 9.12
N SER A 212 -0.03 14.19 10.30
CA SER A 212 -0.73 15.45 10.57
C SER A 212 0.22 16.65 10.42
N PHE A 213 1.42 16.54 10.98
CA PHE A 213 2.44 17.58 10.87
C PHE A 213 2.91 17.76 9.41
N LYS A 214 3.14 16.67 8.67
CA LYS A 214 3.50 16.69 7.25
C LYS A 214 2.48 17.48 6.42
N ILE A 215 1.21 17.22 6.66
CA ILE A 215 0.13 17.92 5.95
C ILE A 215 0.15 19.40 6.28
N CYS A 216 0.17 19.78 7.56
CA CYS A 216 0.17 21.17 7.99
C CYS A 216 1.40 21.93 7.45
N ALA A 217 2.60 21.35 7.61
CA ALA A 217 3.85 21.95 7.16
C ALA A 217 3.87 22.10 5.63
N THR A 218 3.48 21.06 4.89
CA THR A 218 3.50 21.11 3.42
C THR A 218 2.44 22.06 2.88
N VAL A 219 1.24 22.11 3.44
CA VAL A 219 0.19 23.06 3.02
C VAL A 219 0.69 24.49 3.21
N TRP A 220 1.30 24.78 4.35
CA TRP A 220 1.86 26.11 4.63
C TRP A 220 3.02 26.45 3.68
N LEU A 221 3.95 25.52 3.47
CA LEU A 221 5.10 25.72 2.57
C LEU A 221 4.66 25.87 1.12
N CYS A 222 3.78 25.04 0.61
CA CYS A 222 3.31 25.08 -0.77
C CYS A 222 2.49 26.33 -1.07
N HIS A 223 1.71 26.83 -0.11
CA HIS A 223 0.96 28.06 -0.30
C HIS A 223 1.89 29.24 -0.63
N ASN A 224 3.06 29.30 0.01
CA ASN A 224 4.05 30.37 -0.20
C ASN A 224 4.96 30.12 -1.41
N ALA A 225 5.14 28.86 -1.84
CA ALA A 225 6.11 28.49 -2.89
C ALA A 225 5.49 28.25 -4.27
N ALA A 226 4.19 27.95 -4.36
CA ALA A 226 3.54 27.67 -5.64
C ALA A 226 3.75 28.74 -6.73
N PRO A 227 3.75 30.06 -6.41
CA PRO A 227 4.04 31.11 -7.38
C PRO A 227 5.49 31.15 -7.87
N LEU A 228 6.40 30.42 -7.21
CA LEU A 228 7.85 30.51 -7.43
C LEU A 228 8.41 29.50 -8.44
N GLY A 229 7.54 28.64 -9.00
CA GLY A 229 7.89 27.67 -10.05
C GLY A 229 8.11 26.24 -9.54
N VAL A 230 8.31 25.33 -10.51
CA VAL A 230 8.35 23.86 -10.29
C VAL A 230 9.48 23.44 -9.36
N GLU A 231 10.71 23.96 -9.58
CA GLU A 231 11.88 23.63 -8.75
C GLU A 231 11.66 23.98 -7.28
N LYS A 232 11.22 25.22 -7.01
CA LYS A 232 10.99 25.68 -5.64
C LYS A 232 9.85 24.94 -4.96
N SER A 233 8.82 24.56 -5.71
CA SER A 233 7.73 23.75 -5.21
C SER A 233 8.20 22.36 -4.79
N ALA A 234 8.99 21.66 -5.62
CA ALA A 234 9.57 20.37 -5.28
C ALA A 234 10.53 20.46 -4.06
N MET A 235 11.31 21.54 -3.99
CA MET A 235 12.19 21.83 -2.87
C MET A 235 11.41 22.01 -1.55
N MET A 236 10.28 22.72 -1.57
CA MET A 236 9.45 22.92 -0.36
C MET A 236 8.73 21.64 0.09
N LEU A 237 8.32 20.77 -0.86
CA LEU A 237 7.83 19.42 -0.52
C LEU A 237 8.91 18.58 0.17
N SER A 238 10.14 18.66 -0.34
CA SER A 238 11.30 17.97 0.23
C SER A 238 11.62 18.49 1.63
N LEU A 239 11.53 19.81 1.84
CA LEU A 239 11.70 20.44 3.16
C LEU A 239 10.62 19.99 4.13
N GLY A 240 9.35 19.98 3.70
CA GLY A 240 8.24 19.47 4.50
C GLY A 240 8.44 18.01 4.95
N THR A 241 8.98 17.17 4.06
CA THR A 241 9.34 15.79 4.38
C THR A 241 10.46 15.74 5.41
N THR A 242 11.55 16.46 5.22
CA THR A 242 12.71 16.48 6.14
C THR A 242 12.32 16.93 7.54
N VAL A 243 11.58 18.04 7.64
CA VAL A 243 11.11 18.54 8.94
C VAL A 243 10.17 17.55 9.63
N THR A 244 9.31 16.88 8.86
CA THR A 244 8.44 15.84 9.39
C THR A 244 9.22 14.68 10.00
N GLU A 245 10.26 14.18 9.34
CA GLU A 245 11.07 13.08 9.86
C GLU A 245 11.80 13.48 11.16
N ILE A 246 12.26 14.73 11.25
CA ILE A 246 12.84 15.25 12.49
C ILE A 246 11.82 15.30 13.63
N VAL A 247 10.59 15.77 13.36
CA VAL A 247 9.51 15.81 14.35
C VAL A 247 9.12 14.40 14.78
N CYS A 248 8.96 13.46 13.84
CA CYS A 248 8.68 12.06 14.15
C CYS A 248 9.76 11.44 15.04
N PHE A 249 11.03 11.73 14.74
CA PHE A 249 12.14 11.26 15.57
C PHE A 249 12.06 11.83 16.99
N ILE A 250 11.79 13.12 17.14
CA ILE A 250 11.66 13.75 18.48
C ILE A 250 10.52 13.08 19.26
N VAL A 251 9.37 12.84 18.63
CA VAL A 251 8.21 12.21 19.27
C VAL A 251 8.54 10.79 19.73
N ILE A 252 9.04 9.92 18.82
CA ILE A 252 9.33 8.53 19.17
C ILE A 252 10.46 8.40 20.18
N PHE A 253 11.45 9.29 20.11
CA PHE A 253 12.55 9.35 21.07
C PHE A 253 12.05 9.77 22.46
N PHE A 254 11.15 10.75 22.54
CA PHE A 254 10.54 11.14 23.80
C PHE A 254 9.68 10.00 24.39
N GLU A 255 8.89 9.32 23.58
CA GLU A 255 8.15 8.12 24.00
C GLU A 255 9.09 7.03 24.52
N PHE A 256 10.25 6.83 23.86
CA PHE A 256 11.27 5.90 24.32
C PHE A 256 11.87 6.29 25.69
N LEU A 257 12.17 7.57 25.90
CA LEU A 257 12.68 8.06 27.19
C LEU A 257 11.68 7.85 28.33
N LEU A 258 10.38 8.04 28.05
CA LEU A 258 9.32 7.79 29.02
C LEU A 258 9.22 6.30 29.39
N GLU A 259 9.41 5.41 28.39
CA GLU A 259 9.36 3.96 28.60
C GLU A 259 10.56 3.42 29.36
N ARG A 260 11.75 3.99 29.13
CA ARG A 260 13.01 3.53 29.70
C ARG A 260 13.18 3.88 31.20
N ARG A 261 12.26 4.62 31.81
CA ARG A 261 12.34 4.98 33.24
C ARG A 261 12.38 3.73 34.10
N GLY A 262 13.57 3.39 34.62
CA GLY A 262 13.80 2.24 35.51
C GLY A 262 14.61 1.09 34.95
N ALA A 263 14.89 1.03 33.67
CA ALA A 263 15.71 -0.04 33.08
C ALA A 263 17.21 0.20 33.35
N ARG A 264 17.79 -0.51 34.34
CA ARG A 264 19.23 -0.63 34.51
C ARG A 264 19.74 -1.75 33.60
N GLY A 265 20.52 -1.43 32.57
CA GLY A 265 21.00 -2.39 31.59
C GLY A 265 22.49 -2.38 31.41
N GLY A 266 23.04 -3.50 30.89
CA GLY A 266 24.45 -3.70 30.66
C GLY A 266 25.11 -2.67 29.75
N ARG A 267 26.36 -2.29 30.04
CA ARG A 267 27.17 -1.41 29.21
C ARG A 267 27.69 -2.15 27.97
N GLY A 268 27.76 -1.45 26.80
CA GLY A 268 28.30 -1.98 25.55
C GLY A 268 27.26 -1.94 24.41
N ALA A 269 27.72 -2.12 23.17
CA ALA A 269 26.89 -2.18 21.97
C ALA A 269 27.10 -3.54 21.28
N ASP A 270 26.01 -4.27 21.07
CA ASP A 270 26.05 -5.55 20.35
C ASP A 270 25.77 -5.34 18.85
N ILE A 271 26.71 -4.67 18.18
CA ILE A 271 26.62 -4.38 16.75
C ILE A 271 26.75 -5.65 15.91
N VAL A 272 27.49 -6.67 16.39
CA VAL A 272 27.73 -7.91 15.64
C VAL A 272 26.45 -8.73 15.51
N SER A 273 25.72 -8.90 16.61
CA SER A 273 24.42 -9.60 16.57
C SER A 273 23.40 -8.86 15.70
N VAL A 274 23.38 -7.54 15.75
CA VAL A 274 22.52 -6.71 14.89
C VAL A 274 22.91 -6.89 13.41
N ALA A 275 24.19 -6.75 13.08
CA ALA A 275 24.68 -6.87 11.70
C ALA A 275 24.42 -8.25 11.09
N LYS A 276 24.61 -9.33 11.86
CA LYS A 276 24.34 -10.72 11.40
C LYS A 276 22.90 -10.93 10.95
N VAL A 277 21.94 -10.23 11.55
CA VAL A 277 20.52 -10.34 11.20
C VAL A 277 20.12 -9.28 10.17
N ALA A 278 20.58 -8.03 10.33
CA ALA A 278 20.19 -6.92 9.46
C ALA A 278 20.80 -7.02 8.05
N ALA A 279 22.06 -7.46 7.91
CA ALA A 279 22.74 -7.45 6.62
C ALA A 279 22.09 -8.38 5.56
N PRO A 280 21.74 -9.64 5.84
CA PRO A 280 21.04 -10.49 4.87
C PRO A 280 19.67 -9.92 4.45
N LEU A 281 18.92 -9.36 5.40
CA LEU A 281 17.63 -8.71 5.14
C LEU A 281 17.80 -7.44 4.30
N GLY A 282 18.85 -6.66 4.57
CA GLY A 282 19.21 -5.45 3.84
C GLY A 282 19.57 -5.74 2.38
N ILE A 283 20.38 -6.74 2.10
CA ILE A 283 20.84 -7.06 0.74
C ILE A 283 19.67 -7.33 -0.20
N SER A 284 18.69 -8.12 0.22
CA SER A 284 17.51 -8.40 -0.60
C SER A 284 16.67 -7.15 -0.87
N ALA A 285 16.52 -6.28 0.14
CA ALA A 285 15.83 -5.01 0.01
C ALA A 285 16.58 -4.04 -0.91
N TYR A 286 17.93 -4.01 -0.84
CA TYR A 286 18.77 -3.17 -1.70
C TYR A 286 18.64 -3.55 -3.17
N ILE A 287 18.71 -4.85 -3.49
CA ILE A 287 18.55 -5.33 -4.88
C ILE A 287 17.19 -4.90 -5.42
N ARG A 288 16.12 -5.19 -4.70
CA ARG A 288 14.77 -4.82 -5.11
C ARG A 288 14.61 -3.31 -5.31
N GLN A 289 15.08 -2.52 -4.35
CA GLN A 289 14.94 -1.06 -4.43
C GLN A 289 15.81 -0.47 -5.53
N ALA A 290 16.99 -1.04 -5.81
CA ALA A 290 17.83 -0.63 -6.93
C ALA A 290 17.11 -0.85 -8.27
N LEU A 291 16.51 -2.02 -8.48
CA LEU A 291 15.76 -2.32 -9.69
C LEU A 291 14.57 -1.37 -9.89
N LEU A 292 13.78 -1.13 -8.84
CA LEU A 292 12.67 -0.16 -8.87
C LEU A 292 13.18 1.26 -9.18
N THR A 293 14.31 1.66 -8.59
CA THR A 293 14.91 2.97 -8.83
C THR A 293 15.34 3.12 -10.29
N ILE A 294 16.01 2.11 -10.85
CA ILE A 294 16.42 2.08 -12.26
C ILE A 294 15.20 2.18 -13.18
N GLU A 295 14.16 1.41 -12.92
CA GLU A 295 12.91 1.43 -13.69
C GLU A 295 12.32 2.84 -13.75
N HIS A 296 12.09 3.46 -12.60
CA HIS A 296 11.48 4.78 -12.50
C HIS A 296 12.33 5.92 -13.09
N ILE A 297 13.66 5.79 -13.09
CA ILE A 297 14.57 6.74 -13.74
C ILE A 297 14.51 6.60 -15.26
N ILE A 298 14.39 5.39 -15.76
CA ILE A 298 14.38 5.12 -17.21
C ILE A 298 13.10 5.66 -17.86
N ILE A 299 11.96 5.65 -17.18
CA ILE A 299 10.66 6.04 -17.75
C ILE A 299 10.67 7.45 -18.35
N PRO A 300 11.00 8.54 -17.62
CA PRO A 300 11.05 9.89 -18.22
C PRO A 300 12.08 10.01 -19.34
N LYS A 301 13.23 9.32 -19.23
CA LYS A 301 14.25 9.31 -20.28
C LYS A 301 13.74 8.67 -21.57
N ARG A 302 12.99 7.56 -21.48
CA ARG A 302 12.42 6.88 -22.65
C ARG A 302 11.24 7.64 -23.27
N LEU A 303 10.49 8.41 -22.46
CA LEU A 303 9.46 9.29 -22.97
C LEU A 303 10.05 10.42 -23.85
N ARG A 304 11.24 10.92 -23.52
CA ARG A 304 11.94 11.87 -24.39
C ARG A 304 12.39 11.26 -25.71
N VAL A 305 12.77 9.99 -25.72
CA VAL A 305 13.06 9.25 -26.96
C VAL A 305 11.82 9.08 -27.83
N TYR A 306 10.63 8.99 -27.21
CA TYR A 306 9.34 8.98 -27.92
C TYR A 306 9.03 10.33 -28.60
N GLY A 307 9.67 11.41 -28.19
CA GLY A 307 9.50 12.74 -28.77
C GLY A 307 8.91 13.78 -27.81
N SER A 308 8.68 13.42 -26.54
CA SER A 308 8.20 14.36 -25.52
C SER A 308 9.31 15.33 -25.12
N SER A 309 8.97 16.58 -24.91
CA SER A 309 9.85 17.53 -24.24
C SER A 309 10.12 17.08 -22.79
N HIS A 310 11.15 17.64 -22.15
CA HIS A 310 11.48 17.27 -20.78
C HIS A 310 10.33 17.49 -19.79
N GLY A 311 9.64 18.63 -19.89
CA GLY A 311 8.48 18.95 -19.05
C GLY A 311 7.26 18.04 -19.32
N GLU A 312 6.98 17.73 -20.59
CA GLU A 312 5.92 16.81 -20.96
C GLU A 312 6.19 15.39 -20.47
N ALA A 313 7.42 14.89 -20.55
CA ALA A 313 7.81 13.58 -20.04
C ALA A 313 7.61 13.48 -18.53
N LEU A 314 8.02 14.49 -17.76
CA LEU A 314 7.78 14.56 -16.33
C LEU A 314 6.30 14.69 -15.99
N SER A 315 5.54 15.50 -16.74
CA SER A 315 4.11 15.67 -16.56
C SER A 315 3.35 14.37 -16.79
N ALA A 316 3.63 13.66 -17.89
CA ALA A 316 3.00 12.38 -18.19
C ALA A 316 3.33 11.31 -17.12
N TYR A 317 4.59 11.23 -16.72
CA TYR A 317 5.01 10.35 -15.64
C TYR A 317 4.36 10.72 -14.29
N GLY A 318 4.33 12.01 -13.94
CA GLY A 318 3.69 12.51 -12.73
C GLY A 318 2.18 12.25 -12.70
N THR A 319 1.51 12.37 -13.86
CA THR A 319 0.08 12.09 -13.98
C THR A 319 -0.22 10.60 -13.80
N LEU A 320 0.54 9.71 -14.41
CA LEU A 320 0.32 8.28 -14.26
C LEU A 320 0.73 7.79 -12.87
N HIS A 321 1.97 8.10 -12.45
CA HIS A 321 2.52 7.56 -11.21
C HIS A 321 2.08 8.33 -9.96
N GLY A 322 1.91 9.64 -10.06
CA GLY A 322 1.52 10.53 -8.94
C GLY A 322 0.02 10.72 -8.76
N MET A 323 -0.81 10.45 -9.79
CA MET A 323 -2.26 10.65 -9.73
C MET A 323 -3.03 9.35 -9.97
N ALA A 324 -2.83 8.68 -11.12
CA ALA A 324 -3.63 7.51 -11.48
C ALA A 324 -3.33 6.29 -10.60
N LEU A 325 -2.07 5.93 -10.40
CA LEU A 325 -1.69 4.78 -9.56
C LEU A 325 -2.14 4.90 -8.10
N PRO A 326 -1.99 6.03 -7.39
CA PRO A 326 -2.54 6.19 -6.05
C PRO A 326 -4.05 5.98 -5.98
N MET A 327 -4.81 6.37 -7.01
CA MET A 327 -6.25 6.13 -7.09
C MET A 327 -6.57 4.64 -7.28
N ILE A 328 -5.85 3.95 -8.15
CA ILE A 328 -5.97 2.51 -8.39
C ILE A 328 -5.64 1.70 -7.13
N LEU A 329 -4.60 2.10 -6.40
CA LEU A 329 -4.13 1.42 -5.19
C LEU A 329 -4.96 1.77 -3.94
N TYR A 330 -5.82 2.78 -4.01
CA TYR A 330 -6.59 3.21 -2.84
C TYR A 330 -7.52 2.13 -2.27
N PRO A 331 -8.36 1.44 -3.07
CA PRO A 331 -9.21 0.37 -2.54
C PRO A 331 -8.41 -0.84 -2.01
N MET A 332 -7.18 -1.07 -2.51
CA MET A 332 -6.31 -2.17 -2.09
C MET A 332 -5.93 -2.10 -0.60
N VAL A 333 -6.00 -0.93 0.03
CA VAL A 333 -5.69 -0.76 1.46
C VAL A 333 -6.59 -1.63 2.35
N THR A 334 -7.87 -1.75 1.99
CA THR A 334 -8.81 -2.63 2.70
C THR A 334 -8.37 -4.09 2.59
N LEU A 335 -7.92 -4.49 1.41
CA LEU A 335 -7.40 -5.84 1.15
C LEU A 335 -6.09 -6.12 1.89
N SER A 336 -5.20 -5.13 2.01
CA SER A 336 -3.92 -5.28 2.74
C SER A 336 -4.14 -5.64 4.20
N SER A 337 -5.16 -5.07 4.84
CA SER A 337 -5.53 -5.42 6.20
C SER A 337 -6.04 -6.86 6.31
N PHE A 338 -6.88 -7.28 5.37
CA PHE A 338 -7.36 -8.66 5.28
C PHE A 338 -6.23 -9.66 4.99
N SER A 339 -5.35 -9.34 4.05
CA SER A 339 -4.20 -10.16 3.67
C SER A 339 -3.23 -10.37 4.83
N GLY A 340 -3.06 -9.36 5.69
CA GLY A 340 -2.25 -9.48 6.90
C GLY A 340 -2.75 -10.53 7.88
N LEU A 341 -4.07 -10.80 7.91
CA LEU A 341 -4.67 -11.86 8.73
C LEU A 341 -4.53 -13.25 8.09
N LEU A 342 -4.41 -13.33 6.77
CA LEU A 342 -4.24 -14.61 6.06
C LEU A 342 -2.88 -15.26 6.36
N VAL A 343 -1.82 -14.47 6.50
CA VAL A 343 -0.46 -15.00 6.72
C VAL A 343 -0.38 -15.93 7.93
N PRO A 344 -0.76 -15.51 9.16
CA PRO A 344 -0.72 -16.40 10.33
C PRO A 344 -1.71 -17.55 10.24
N GLU A 345 -2.90 -17.34 9.65
CA GLU A 345 -3.92 -18.39 9.50
C GLU A 345 -3.46 -19.53 8.58
N PHE A 346 -2.77 -19.19 7.47
CA PHE A 346 -2.18 -20.21 6.59
C PHE A 346 -0.97 -20.89 7.25
N ALA A 347 -0.13 -20.15 7.99
CA ALA A 347 1.01 -20.73 8.71
C ALA A 347 0.57 -21.74 9.78
N GLU A 348 -0.49 -21.44 10.53
CA GLU A 348 -1.07 -22.37 11.51
C GLU A 348 -1.58 -23.65 10.86
N ARG A 349 -2.30 -23.53 9.76
CA ARG A 349 -2.85 -24.70 9.04
C ARG A 349 -1.79 -25.52 8.34
N GLU A 350 -0.75 -24.87 7.79
CA GLU A 350 0.40 -25.57 7.21
C GLU A 350 1.15 -26.36 8.28
N SER A 351 1.37 -25.78 9.47
CA SER A 351 1.99 -26.47 10.61
C SER A 351 1.19 -27.66 11.11
N ALA A 352 -0.14 -27.61 10.98
CA ALA A 352 -1.07 -28.67 11.36
C ALA A 352 -1.33 -29.70 10.24
N ASP A 353 -0.72 -29.57 9.07
CA ASP A 353 -0.98 -30.34 7.84
C ASP A 353 -2.48 -30.38 7.44
N ASP A 354 -3.23 -29.30 7.77
CA ASP A 354 -4.66 -29.17 7.46
C ASP A 354 -4.87 -28.71 6.01
N LYS A 355 -4.61 -29.58 5.05
CA LYS A 355 -4.76 -29.30 3.61
C LYS A 355 -6.21 -28.97 3.22
N ALA A 356 -7.19 -29.58 3.89
CA ALA A 356 -8.60 -29.32 3.62
C ALA A 356 -9.02 -27.93 4.12
N GLY A 357 -8.53 -27.51 5.28
CA GLY A 357 -8.73 -26.17 5.83
C GLY A 357 -8.06 -25.10 4.99
N MET A 358 -6.81 -25.30 4.58
CA MET A 358 -6.09 -24.39 3.67
C MET A 358 -6.83 -24.20 2.35
N ARG A 359 -7.33 -25.31 1.74
CA ARG A 359 -8.11 -25.25 0.51
C ARG A 359 -9.38 -24.39 0.68
N ARG A 360 -10.19 -24.66 1.71
CA ARG A 360 -11.43 -23.90 1.99
C ARG A 360 -11.13 -22.41 2.25
N LEU A 361 -10.06 -22.13 2.98
CA LEU A 361 -9.64 -20.76 3.25
C LEU A 361 -9.21 -20.05 1.97
N ALA A 362 -8.40 -20.70 1.11
CA ALA A 362 -7.99 -20.15 -0.18
C ALA A 362 -9.20 -19.88 -1.09
N GLU A 363 -10.12 -20.85 -1.25
CA GLU A 363 -11.34 -20.70 -2.05
C GLU A 363 -12.16 -19.48 -1.62
N ARG A 364 -12.32 -19.27 -0.31
CA ARG A 364 -13.05 -18.11 0.25
C ARG A 364 -12.28 -16.81 0.05
N ALA A 365 -11.00 -16.78 0.39
CA ALA A 365 -10.17 -15.57 0.27
C ALA A 365 -10.12 -15.08 -1.18
N PHE A 366 -9.91 -15.98 -2.14
CA PHE A 366 -9.87 -15.62 -3.55
C PHE A 366 -11.24 -15.22 -4.10
N ALA A 367 -12.32 -15.94 -3.75
CA ALA A 367 -13.67 -15.57 -4.19
C ALA A 367 -14.08 -14.18 -3.68
N THR A 368 -13.82 -13.89 -2.39
CA THR A 368 -14.12 -12.57 -1.79
C THR A 368 -13.29 -11.47 -2.43
N THR A 369 -11.99 -11.72 -2.61
CA THR A 369 -11.07 -10.77 -3.27
C THR A 369 -11.49 -10.46 -4.69
N LEU A 370 -11.91 -11.47 -5.46
CA LEU A 370 -12.37 -11.28 -6.84
C LEU A 370 -13.61 -10.39 -6.92
N VAL A 371 -14.64 -10.66 -6.11
CA VAL A 371 -15.85 -9.83 -6.08
C VAL A 371 -15.49 -8.37 -5.76
N TYR A 372 -14.65 -8.16 -4.74
CA TYR A 372 -14.20 -6.83 -4.33
C TYR A 372 -13.37 -6.13 -5.43
N ALA A 373 -12.43 -6.86 -6.03
CA ALA A 373 -11.53 -6.35 -7.05
C ALA A 373 -12.26 -5.98 -8.35
N VAL A 374 -13.19 -6.85 -8.78
CA VAL A 374 -14.02 -6.62 -9.97
C VAL A 374 -14.95 -5.43 -9.78
N LEU A 375 -15.57 -5.31 -8.59
CA LEU A 375 -16.37 -4.13 -8.24
C LEU A 375 -15.51 -2.85 -8.26
N SER A 376 -14.34 -2.88 -7.62
CA SER A 376 -13.41 -1.74 -7.61
C SER A 376 -12.98 -1.36 -9.03
N ALA A 377 -12.63 -2.35 -9.87
CA ALA A 377 -12.27 -2.14 -11.27
C ALA A 377 -13.40 -1.47 -12.07
N ALA A 378 -14.63 -1.98 -11.92
CA ALA A 378 -15.79 -1.43 -12.62
C ALA A 378 -16.08 0.01 -12.21
N LEU A 379 -16.04 0.32 -10.92
CA LEU A 379 -16.24 1.70 -10.43
C LEU A 379 -15.14 2.64 -10.90
N LEU A 380 -13.87 2.22 -10.80
CA LEU A 380 -12.73 2.99 -11.29
C LEU A 380 -12.83 3.25 -12.80
N PHE A 381 -13.30 2.27 -13.57
CA PHE A 381 -13.49 2.40 -15.02
C PHE A 381 -14.64 3.35 -15.37
N VAL A 382 -15.83 3.14 -14.79
CA VAL A 382 -17.04 3.92 -15.11
C VAL A 382 -16.90 5.38 -14.70
N PHE A 383 -16.29 5.65 -13.54
CA PHE A 383 -16.10 6.99 -12.98
C PHE A 383 -14.70 7.55 -13.20
N SER A 384 -13.90 6.98 -14.10
CA SER A 384 -12.49 7.36 -14.32
C SER A 384 -12.29 8.83 -14.64
N GLU A 385 -13.10 9.37 -15.58
CA GLU A 385 -13.03 10.78 -16.01
C GLU A 385 -13.38 11.72 -14.86
N GLU A 386 -14.46 11.41 -14.13
CA GLU A 386 -14.91 12.20 -12.99
C GLU A 386 -13.90 12.15 -11.85
N LEU A 387 -13.34 10.98 -11.57
CA LEU A 387 -12.27 10.83 -10.57
C LEU A 387 -11.03 11.64 -10.95
N GLY A 388 -10.57 11.54 -12.19
CA GLY A 388 -9.45 12.34 -12.69
C GLY A 388 -9.70 13.85 -12.60
N TYR A 389 -10.87 14.30 -13.05
CA TYR A 389 -11.17 15.73 -13.06
C TYR A 389 -11.54 16.28 -11.67
N VAL A 390 -12.40 15.59 -10.92
CA VAL A 390 -12.85 16.07 -9.60
C VAL A 390 -11.73 16.05 -8.57
N VAL A 391 -10.91 14.96 -8.56
CA VAL A 391 -9.84 14.81 -7.56
C VAL A 391 -8.60 15.60 -7.97
N TYR A 392 -8.13 15.48 -9.22
CA TYR A 392 -6.84 16.02 -9.65
C TYR A 392 -6.93 17.21 -10.62
N LYS A 393 -8.12 17.55 -11.12
CA LYS A 393 -8.33 18.54 -12.19
C LYS A 393 -7.59 18.17 -13.50
N SER A 394 -7.41 16.88 -13.74
CA SER A 394 -6.70 16.35 -14.91
C SER A 394 -7.57 15.32 -15.64
N ARG A 395 -7.81 15.56 -16.94
CA ARG A 395 -8.50 14.59 -17.82
C ARG A 395 -7.58 13.41 -18.15
N ASP A 396 -6.29 13.66 -18.31
CA ASP A 396 -5.30 12.63 -18.60
C ASP A 396 -5.21 11.60 -17.45
N ALA A 397 -5.31 12.07 -16.20
CA ALA A 397 -5.42 11.18 -15.06
C ALA A 397 -6.63 10.24 -15.16
N GLY A 398 -7.78 10.75 -15.62
CA GLY A 398 -8.97 9.94 -15.89
C GLY A 398 -8.71 8.86 -16.95
N THR A 399 -8.06 9.21 -18.05
CA THR A 399 -7.68 8.27 -19.12
C THR A 399 -6.77 7.16 -18.58
N TYR A 400 -5.77 7.49 -17.75
CA TYR A 400 -4.86 6.49 -17.18
C TYR A 400 -5.55 5.63 -16.11
N ILE A 401 -6.47 6.19 -15.32
CA ILE A 401 -7.31 5.43 -14.39
C ILE A 401 -8.14 4.40 -15.17
N ALA A 402 -8.79 4.80 -16.28
CA ALA A 402 -9.57 3.89 -17.12
C ALA A 402 -8.70 2.74 -17.67
N ALA A 403 -7.53 3.07 -18.21
CA ALA A 403 -6.61 2.07 -18.77
C ALA A 403 -6.14 1.06 -17.71
N LEU A 404 -5.77 1.54 -16.52
CA LEU A 404 -5.28 0.70 -15.42
C LEU A 404 -6.39 0.00 -14.63
N ALA A 405 -7.65 0.43 -14.74
CA ALA A 405 -8.76 -0.24 -14.05
C ALA A 405 -8.91 -1.71 -14.45
N SER A 406 -8.53 -2.06 -15.68
CA SER A 406 -8.57 -3.45 -16.18
C SER A 406 -7.62 -4.40 -15.45
N VAL A 407 -6.51 -3.90 -14.90
CA VAL A 407 -5.51 -4.72 -14.19
C VAL A 407 -5.82 -4.88 -12.70
N VAL A 408 -6.72 -4.07 -12.15
CA VAL A 408 -7.08 -4.09 -10.72
C VAL A 408 -7.41 -5.49 -10.18
N PRO A 409 -8.21 -6.33 -10.87
CA PRO A 409 -8.50 -7.68 -10.38
C PRO A 409 -7.23 -8.53 -10.24
N ILE A 410 -6.29 -8.40 -11.17
CA ILE A 410 -5.02 -9.13 -11.16
C ILE A 410 -4.14 -8.64 -10.03
N MET A 411 -3.94 -7.33 -9.88
CA MET A 411 -3.15 -6.71 -8.81
C MET A 411 -3.64 -7.10 -7.41
N TYR A 412 -4.95 -7.11 -7.21
CA TYR A 412 -5.52 -7.42 -5.90
C TYR A 412 -5.42 -8.91 -5.57
N LEU A 413 -5.58 -9.76 -6.58
CA LEU A 413 -5.35 -11.20 -6.42
C LEU A 413 -3.88 -11.52 -6.19
N ASP A 414 -2.97 -10.84 -6.88
CA ASP A 414 -1.53 -11.02 -6.67
C ASP A 414 -1.14 -10.70 -5.24
N HIS A 415 -1.63 -9.58 -4.70
CA HIS A 415 -1.40 -9.20 -3.30
C HIS A 415 -1.87 -10.26 -2.29
N VAL A 416 -3.04 -10.87 -2.52
CA VAL A 416 -3.56 -11.95 -1.67
C VAL A 416 -2.74 -13.24 -1.87
N THR A 417 -2.38 -13.57 -3.11
CA THR A 417 -1.54 -14.74 -3.45
C THR A 417 -0.18 -14.66 -2.76
N ASP A 418 0.47 -13.49 -2.81
CA ASP A 418 1.75 -13.24 -2.15
C ASP A 418 1.65 -13.40 -0.62
N SER A 419 0.54 -12.95 -0.02
CA SER A 419 0.27 -13.14 1.41
C SER A 419 0.09 -14.61 1.78
N VAL A 420 -0.64 -15.38 0.95
CA VAL A 420 -0.82 -16.83 1.18
C VAL A 420 0.51 -17.58 1.00
N LEU A 421 1.30 -17.25 -0.04
CA LEU A 421 2.63 -17.84 -0.26
C LEU A 421 3.56 -17.59 0.93
N LYS A 422 3.54 -16.38 1.50
CA LYS A 422 4.29 -16.07 2.73
C LYS A 422 3.81 -16.90 3.92
N GLY A 423 2.50 -17.10 4.05
CA GLY A 423 1.90 -17.92 5.12
C GLY A 423 2.32 -19.39 5.04
N ILE A 424 2.44 -19.97 3.86
CA ILE A 424 2.87 -21.37 3.65
C ILE A 424 4.40 -21.53 3.50
N GLY A 425 5.20 -20.49 3.84
CA GLY A 425 6.66 -20.55 3.84
C GLY A 425 7.34 -20.39 2.47
N GLU A 426 6.59 -20.04 1.40
CA GLU A 426 7.11 -19.87 0.04
C GLU A 426 7.61 -18.43 -0.26
N GLN A 427 8.00 -17.70 0.77
CA GLN A 427 8.45 -16.31 0.65
C GLN A 427 9.70 -16.13 -0.23
N VAL A 428 10.60 -17.12 -0.27
CA VAL A 428 11.80 -17.09 -1.12
C VAL A 428 11.42 -17.17 -2.60
N TYR A 429 10.42 -18.00 -2.93
CA TYR A 429 9.90 -18.07 -4.29
C TYR A 429 9.27 -16.74 -4.72
N SER A 430 8.40 -16.14 -3.89
CA SER A 430 7.83 -14.82 -4.13
C SER A 430 8.91 -13.74 -4.33
N MET A 431 10.00 -13.78 -3.54
CA MET A 431 11.13 -12.87 -3.72
C MET A 431 11.77 -13.01 -5.12
N TRP A 432 12.01 -14.24 -5.58
CA TRP A 432 12.59 -14.47 -6.92
C TRP A 432 11.65 -14.01 -8.03
N VAL A 433 10.35 -14.27 -7.92
CA VAL A 433 9.35 -13.76 -8.87
C VAL A 433 9.40 -12.25 -8.94
N ASN A 434 9.42 -11.55 -7.81
CA ASN A 434 9.51 -10.09 -7.78
C ASN A 434 10.82 -9.53 -8.38
N ILE A 435 11.95 -10.23 -8.24
CA ILE A 435 13.22 -9.82 -8.85
C ILE A 435 13.16 -9.99 -10.38
N THR A 436 12.67 -11.14 -10.87
CA THR A 436 12.54 -11.39 -12.31
C THR A 436 11.50 -10.46 -12.94
N ASP A 437 10.41 -10.17 -12.24
CA ASP A 437 9.42 -9.17 -12.61
C ASP A 437 10.05 -7.79 -12.83
N SER A 438 10.82 -7.30 -11.86
CA SER A 438 11.48 -5.99 -11.95
C SER A 438 12.50 -5.92 -13.09
N LEU A 439 13.26 -7.01 -13.34
CA LEU A 439 14.20 -7.07 -14.46
C LEU A 439 13.48 -7.04 -15.81
N LEU A 440 12.40 -7.81 -15.94
CA LEU A 440 11.59 -7.85 -17.15
C LEU A 440 10.84 -6.53 -17.37
N SER A 441 10.37 -5.89 -16.31
CA SER A 441 9.75 -4.56 -16.34
C SER A 441 10.71 -3.52 -16.92
N ILE A 442 11.95 -3.44 -16.44
CA ILE A 442 12.97 -2.55 -16.99
C ILE A 442 13.16 -2.78 -18.49
N PHE A 443 13.23 -4.03 -18.93
CA PHE A 443 13.35 -4.37 -20.35
C PHE A 443 12.13 -3.92 -21.15
N LEU A 444 10.91 -4.17 -20.68
CA LEU A 444 9.69 -3.76 -21.37
C LEU A 444 9.51 -2.24 -21.41
N VAL A 445 9.82 -1.55 -20.31
CA VAL A 445 9.84 -0.08 -20.24
C VAL A 445 10.80 0.47 -21.31
N TRP A 446 12.00 -0.11 -21.42
CA TRP A 446 12.98 0.29 -22.42
C TRP A 446 12.49 0.09 -23.85
N LEU A 447 11.72 -0.99 -24.11
CA LEU A 447 11.23 -1.36 -25.44
C LEU A 447 9.94 -0.64 -25.84
N LEU A 448 8.95 -0.54 -24.93
CA LEU A 448 7.58 -0.11 -25.25
C LEU A 448 7.39 1.40 -25.16
N ILE A 449 8.02 2.08 -24.22
CA ILE A 449 7.82 3.53 -24.06
C ILE A 449 8.24 4.32 -25.30
N PRO A 450 9.37 4.05 -25.98
CA PRO A 450 9.72 4.77 -27.19
C PRO A 450 8.77 4.58 -28.37
N LYS A 451 7.92 3.55 -28.32
CA LYS A 451 6.94 3.24 -29.37
C LYS A 451 5.54 3.75 -29.07
N MET A 452 5.15 3.74 -27.78
CA MET A 452 3.77 3.99 -27.34
C MET A 452 3.66 5.15 -26.34
N GLY A 453 4.74 5.84 -26.05
CA GLY A 453 4.76 6.89 -25.04
C GLY A 453 4.40 6.36 -23.66
N ILE A 454 3.72 7.15 -22.85
CA ILE A 454 3.31 6.78 -21.48
C ILE A 454 2.30 5.62 -21.44
N MET A 455 1.52 5.41 -22.51
CA MET A 455 0.65 4.22 -22.62
C MET A 455 1.45 2.94 -22.69
N GLY A 456 2.67 2.97 -23.25
CA GLY A 456 3.62 1.84 -23.21
C GLY A 456 3.97 1.44 -21.78
N TYR A 457 4.06 2.41 -20.85
CA TYR A 457 4.24 2.12 -19.43
C TYR A 457 2.99 1.51 -18.80
N ALA A 458 1.79 1.98 -19.13
CA ALA A 458 0.55 1.35 -18.66
C ALA A 458 0.45 -0.12 -19.12
N VAL A 459 0.84 -0.40 -20.38
CA VAL A 459 0.92 -1.79 -20.89
C VAL A 459 1.97 -2.61 -20.14
N CYS A 460 3.14 -2.02 -19.80
CA CYS A 460 4.14 -2.67 -18.96
C CYS A 460 3.56 -3.10 -17.61
N ILE A 461 2.87 -2.19 -16.91
CA ILE A 461 2.24 -2.49 -15.62
C ILE A 461 1.28 -3.67 -15.77
N ILE A 462 0.39 -3.66 -16.76
CA ILE A 462 -0.57 -4.74 -17.00
C ILE A 462 0.14 -6.08 -17.27
N ALA A 463 1.16 -6.06 -18.12
CA ALA A 463 1.91 -7.26 -18.50
C ALA A 463 2.70 -7.84 -17.30
N MET A 464 3.31 -6.98 -16.49
CA MET A 464 4.10 -7.40 -15.33
C MET A 464 3.24 -7.92 -14.19
N GLU A 465 2.12 -7.27 -13.90
CA GLU A 465 1.15 -7.79 -12.92
C GLU A 465 0.60 -9.15 -13.35
N ALA A 466 0.28 -9.32 -14.65
CA ALA A 466 -0.16 -10.61 -15.16
C ALA A 466 0.94 -11.68 -15.06
N TYR A 467 2.19 -11.35 -15.34
CA TYR A 467 3.35 -12.23 -15.19
C TYR A 467 3.54 -12.65 -13.73
N ASN A 468 3.60 -11.69 -12.81
CA ASN A 468 3.81 -11.93 -11.38
C ASN A 468 2.71 -12.81 -10.81
N PHE A 469 1.45 -12.41 -11.02
CA PHE A 469 0.29 -13.17 -10.57
C PHE A 469 0.26 -14.60 -11.14
N THR A 470 0.56 -14.78 -12.42
CA THR A 470 0.53 -16.10 -13.06
C THR A 470 1.54 -17.05 -12.43
N LEU A 471 2.79 -16.61 -12.23
CA LEU A 471 3.83 -17.43 -11.60
C LEU A 471 3.49 -17.74 -10.13
N SER A 472 3.05 -16.75 -9.38
CA SER A 472 2.62 -16.88 -7.99
C SER A 472 1.43 -17.83 -7.85
N LEU A 473 0.44 -17.71 -8.75
CA LEU A 473 -0.74 -18.59 -8.78
C LEU A 473 -0.37 -20.04 -9.14
N ILE A 474 0.50 -20.26 -10.15
CA ILE A 474 0.98 -21.60 -10.50
C ILE A 474 1.66 -22.27 -9.31
N ARG A 475 2.50 -21.52 -8.57
CA ARG A 475 3.17 -22.03 -7.36
C ARG A 475 2.16 -22.39 -6.29
N LEU A 476 1.20 -21.50 -6.04
CA LEU A 476 0.14 -21.72 -5.06
C LEU A 476 -0.73 -22.92 -5.42
N CYS A 477 -1.15 -23.07 -6.69
CA CYS A 477 -1.95 -24.20 -7.15
C CYS A 477 -1.23 -25.55 -7.05
N LYS A 478 0.12 -25.57 -7.13
CA LYS A 478 0.91 -26.78 -6.88
C LYS A 478 0.92 -27.18 -5.41
N ARG A 479 0.80 -26.23 -4.49
CA ARG A 479 0.75 -26.47 -3.03
C ARG A 479 -0.66 -26.72 -2.52
N ILE A 480 -1.60 -25.90 -2.97
CA ILE A 480 -3.01 -25.94 -2.51
C ILE A 480 -3.90 -26.06 -3.75
N ARG A 481 -4.54 -27.23 -3.92
CA ARG A 481 -5.51 -27.40 -5.02
C ARG A 481 -6.85 -26.81 -4.62
N PHE A 482 -7.21 -25.65 -5.15
CA PHE A 482 -8.48 -24.98 -4.90
C PHE A 482 -9.20 -24.63 -6.21
N ARG A 483 -10.52 -24.41 -6.11
CA ARG A 483 -11.35 -24.05 -7.28
C ARG A 483 -12.12 -22.77 -6.97
N ILE A 484 -12.14 -21.87 -7.93
CA ILE A 484 -12.87 -20.62 -7.83
C ILE A 484 -14.09 -20.71 -8.75
N PRO A 485 -15.31 -20.41 -8.25
CA PRO A 485 -16.52 -20.35 -9.08
C PRO A 485 -16.49 -19.06 -9.92
N MET A 486 -15.89 -19.11 -11.12
CA MET A 486 -15.65 -17.95 -11.97
C MET A 486 -16.93 -17.18 -12.31
N LEU A 487 -18.05 -17.88 -12.56
CA LEU A 487 -19.35 -17.23 -12.82
C LEU A 487 -19.79 -16.34 -11.65
N ALA A 488 -19.76 -16.89 -10.43
CA ALA A 488 -20.23 -16.19 -9.24
C ALA A 488 -19.24 -15.12 -8.75
N SER A 489 -17.92 -15.33 -8.95
CA SER A 489 -16.89 -14.44 -8.42
C SER A 489 -16.39 -13.38 -9.42
N VAL A 490 -16.60 -13.56 -10.72
CA VAL A 490 -16.13 -12.65 -11.76
C VAL A 490 -17.27 -12.15 -12.64
N VAL A 491 -17.98 -13.06 -13.32
CA VAL A 491 -18.93 -12.66 -14.38
C VAL A 491 -20.13 -11.91 -13.80
N PHE A 492 -20.76 -12.45 -12.77
CA PHE A 492 -21.94 -11.80 -12.17
C PHE A 492 -21.59 -10.47 -11.48
N PRO A 493 -20.49 -10.39 -10.66
CA PRO A 493 -20.07 -9.11 -10.10
C PRO A 493 -19.72 -8.08 -11.17
N ALA A 494 -19.01 -8.48 -12.25
CA ALA A 494 -18.62 -7.58 -13.32
C ALA A 494 -19.84 -7.01 -14.05
N ALA A 495 -20.76 -7.88 -14.47
CA ALA A 495 -21.99 -7.45 -15.15
C ALA A 495 -22.84 -6.55 -14.23
N SER A 496 -23.06 -6.95 -12.97
CA SER A 496 -23.82 -6.16 -12.01
C SER A 496 -23.17 -4.79 -11.74
N ALA A 497 -21.85 -4.73 -11.58
CA ALA A 497 -21.12 -3.50 -11.27
C ALA A 497 -21.11 -2.53 -12.47
N LEU A 498 -20.84 -3.02 -13.67
CA LEU A 498 -20.87 -2.19 -14.88
C LEU A 498 -22.27 -1.66 -15.16
N VAL A 499 -23.29 -2.53 -15.12
CA VAL A 499 -24.69 -2.10 -15.34
C VAL A 499 -25.12 -1.08 -14.30
N SER A 500 -24.84 -1.34 -13.02
CA SER A 500 -25.16 -0.41 -11.93
C SER A 500 -24.43 0.93 -12.09
N GLY A 501 -23.14 0.91 -12.41
CA GLY A 501 -22.35 2.11 -12.61
C GLY A 501 -22.86 2.97 -13.78
N PHE A 502 -23.05 2.37 -14.95
CA PHE A 502 -23.57 3.10 -16.13
C PHE A 502 -24.99 3.58 -15.95
N LEU A 503 -25.87 2.78 -15.33
CA LEU A 503 -27.25 3.18 -15.03
C LEU A 503 -27.29 4.42 -14.13
N VAL A 504 -26.54 4.37 -13.04
CA VAL A 504 -26.47 5.50 -12.08
C VAL A 504 -25.85 6.72 -12.73
N LYS A 505 -24.75 6.58 -13.46
CA LYS A 505 -24.13 7.69 -14.20
C LYS A 505 -25.14 8.36 -15.16
N ARG A 506 -25.94 7.60 -15.90
CA ARG A 506 -27.01 8.13 -16.77
C ARG A 506 -28.10 8.86 -16.00
N LEU A 507 -28.56 8.27 -14.88
CA LEU A 507 -29.60 8.89 -14.04
C LEU A 507 -29.17 10.27 -13.50
N PHE A 508 -27.91 10.34 -13.02
CA PHE A 508 -27.38 11.60 -12.48
C PHE A 508 -27.14 12.65 -13.58
N ILE A 509 -26.68 12.24 -14.76
CA ILE A 509 -26.54 13.14 -15.92
C ILE A 509 -27.92 13.72 -16.31
N SER A 510 -28.96 12.89 -16.38
CA SER A 510 -30.33 13.34 -16.72
C SER A 510 -30.95 14.23 -15.64
N ALA A 511 -30.52 14.11 -14.40
CA ALA A 511 -30.94 14.95 -13.26
C ALA A 511 -30.18 16.30 -13.18
N GLY A 512 -29.36 16.66 -14.18
CA GLY A 512 -28.66 17.95 -14.23
C GLY A 512 -27.47 18.01 -13.24
N ARG A 513 -26.72 16.93 -13.14
CA ARG A 513 -25.58 16.85 -12.18
C ARG A 513 -24.59 17.99 -12.36
N GLU A 514 -24.12 18.52 -11.27
CA GLU A 514 -22.94 19.38 -11.21
C GLU A 514 -21.68 18.53 -11.00
N THR A 515 -20.57 18.91 -11.63
CA THR A 515 -19.25 18.28 -11.44
C THR A 515 -18.65 18.70 -10.09
N SER A 516 -19.31 18.33 -9.00
CA SER A 516 -18.83 18.59 -7.65
C SER A 516 -18.39 17.30 -6.95
N PRO A 517 -17.45 17.40 -6.00
CA PRO A 517 -17.03 16.23 -5.20
C PRO A 517 -18.18 15.52 -4.49
N LEU A 518 -19.16 16.29 -4.01
CA LEU A 518 -20.31 15.73 -3.28
C LEU A 518 -21.20 14.88 -4.21
N TRP A 519 -21.47 15.37 -5.42
CA TRP A 519 -22.26 14.64 -6.41
C TRP A 519 -21.57 13.34 -6.81
N LEU A 520 -20.27 13.37 -7.06
CA LEU A 520 -19.51 12.16 -7.38
C LEU A 520 -19.55 11.12 -6.24
N ALA A 521 -19.47 11.56 -4.98
CA ALA A 521 -19.60 10.67 -3.83
C ALA A 521 -20.99 10.01 -3.79
N LEU A 522 -22.04 10.81 -4.00
CA LEU A 522 -23.42 10.30 -4.03
C LEU A 522 -23.63 9.31 -5.18
N GLU A 523 -23.10 9.59 -6.37
CA GLU A 523 -23.15 8.68 -7.52
C GLU A 523 -22.48 7.34 -7.19
N ILE A 524 -21.27 7.36 -6.63
CA ILE A 524 -20.54 6.13 -6.26
C ILE A 524 -21.31 5.35 -5.19
N ILE A 525 -21.81 6.02 -4.14
CA ILE A 525 -22.61 5.36 -3.09
C ILE A 525 -23.86 4.73 -3.67
N PHE A 526 -24.58 5.45 -4.53
CA PHE A 526 -25.80 4.95 -5.14
C PHE A 526 -25.50 3.76 -6.08
N ALA A 527 -24.40 3.83 -6.86
CA ALA A 527 -23.95 2.72 -7.70
C ALA A 527 -23.63 1.46 -6.86
N LEU A 528 -23.02 1.64 -5.69
CA LEU A 528 -22.74 0.56 -4.76
C LEU A 528 -24.02 -0.06 -4.17
N CYS A 529 -25.02 0.76 -3.83
CA CYS A 529 -26.33 0.26 -3.36
C CYS A 529 -27.05 -0.53 -4.44
N VAL A 530 -27.08 -0.02 -5.68
CA VAL A 530 -27.68 -0.71 -6.83
C VAL A 530 -26.93 -2.00 -7.14
N PHE A 531 -25.60 -1.99 -7.09
CA PHE A 531 -24.77 -3.19 -7.23
C PHE A 531 -25.12 -4.24 -6.18
N ALA A 532 -25.19 -3.85 -4.91
CA ALA A 532 -25.50 -4.79 -3.82
C ALA A 532 -26.87 -5.47 -4.01
N GLY A 533 -27.88 -4.71 -4.46
CA GLY A 533 -29.20 -5.24 -4.76
C GLY A 533 -29.21 -6.16 -5.99
N SER A 534 -28.62 -5.73 -7.09
CA SER A 534 -28.58 -6.49 -8.35
C SER A 534 -27.76 -7.78 -8.23
N TYR A 535 -26.57 -7.71 -7.62
CA TYR A 535 -25.70 -8.85 -7.40
C TYR A 535 -26.37 -9.89 -6.49
N ARG A 536 -27.02 -9.45 -5.40
CA ARG A 536 -27.75 -10.33 -4.49
C ARG A 536 -28.92 -11.01 -5.19
N GLY A 537 -29.67 -10.27 -6.04
CA GLY A 537 -30.74 -10.83 -6.85
C GLY A 537 -30.26 -11.91 -7.81
N VAL A 538 -29.15 -11.66 -8.52
CA VAL A 538 -28.54 -12.62 -9.45
C VAL A 538 -28.06 -13.87 -8.71
N MET A 539 -27.44 -13.71 -7.53
CA MET A 539 -26.96 -14.84 -6.73
C MET A 539 -28.09 -15.71 -6.20
N LEU A 540 -29.23 -15.12 -5.78
CA LEU A 540 -30.41 -15.89 -5.35
C LEU A 540 -30.99 -16.75 -6.50
N ILE A 541 -31.03 -16.20 -7.72
CA ILE A 541 -31.49 -16.94 -8.91
C ILE A 541 -30.52 -18.07 -9.25
N TYR A 542 -29.21 -17.80 -9.21
CA TYR A 542 -28.17 -18.79 -9.49
C TYR A 542 -28.18 -19.95 -8.51
N ASP A 543 -28.26 -19.68 -7.20
CA ASP A 543 -28.31 -20.69 -6.17
C ASP A 543 -29.61 -21.52 -6.23
N GLY A 544 -30.74 -20.87 -6.52
CA GLY A 544 -32.02 -21.54 -6.77
C GLY A 544 -31.97 -22.51 -7.95
N ALA A 545 -31.34 -22.09 -9.05
CA ALA A 545 -31.13 -22.94 -10.23
C ALA A 545 -30.20 -24.12 -9.92
N ARG A 546 -29.13 -23.90 -9.19
CA ARG A 546 -28.15 -24.93 -8.79
C ARG A 546 -28.79 -26.01 -7.89
N ILE A 547 -29.65 -25.59 -6.97
CA ILE A 547 -30.41 -26.52 -6.09
C ILE A 547 -31.37 -27.39 -6.90
N LYS A 548 -32.07 -26.79 -7.88
CA LYS A 548 -33.00 -27.55 -8.77
C LYS A 548 -32.26 -28.61 -9.59
N ILE A 549 -31.08 -28.24 -10.17
CA ILE A 549 -30.26 -29.17 -10.96
C ILE A 549 -29.74 -30.32 -10.07
N LYS A 550 -29.27 -30.04 -8.85
CA LYS A 550 -28.83 -31.09 -7.91
C LYS A 550 -29.97 -32.04 -7.50
N LYS A 551 -31.16 -31.52 -7.28
CA LYS A 551 -32.33 -32.35 -6.97
C LYS A 551 -32.73 -33.25 -8.15
N HIS A 552 -32.61 -32.74 -9.37
CA HIS A 552 -32.93 -33.51 -10.57
C HIS A 552 -31.88 -34.60 -10.86
N SER A 553 -30.58 -34.32 -10.63
CA SER A 553 -29.52 -35.32 -10.75
C SER A 553 -29.45 -36.35 -9.62
N ALA A 554 -30.13 -36.13 -8.50
CA ALA A 554 -30.23 -37.08 -7.39
C ALA A 554 -31.49 -37.98 -7.49
N SER A 555 -32.37 -37.67 -8.44
CA SER A 555 -33.58 -38.46 -8.73
C SER A 555 -33.41 -39.45 -9.89
N TYR A 556 -32.22 -39.53 -10.45
CA TYR A 556 -31.74 -40.57 -11.39
C TYR A 556 -30.59 -41.34 -10.73
#